data_62a2631dbf48444e9fcee6b26759f7b0
#
_entry.id   62a2631dbf48444e9fcee6b26759f7b0
#
_cell.length_a   1.000
_cell.length_b   1.000
_cell.length_c   1.000
_cell.angle_alpha   90.00
_cell.angle_beta   90.00
_cell.angle_gamma   90.00
#
_symmetry.space_group_name_H-M   'P 1'
#
loop_
_entity.id
_entity.type
_entity.pdbx_description
1 polymer ?
#
loop_
_entity_poly.entity_id
_entity_poly.type
_entity_poly.pdbx_seq_one_letter_code
_entity_poly.pdbx_strand_id
1 'polypeptide(L)'
;TEANMLPDDHPVNMEYKHFLNKFGEEGNLILMALDDEKIYTPEVLNKWIVLSNELKQFKQIDAVISINNLPILVKDTAQQRFVTHKFIEGEVKTQAQADSLQQILSEKLPFYEGLIYNKKNNTLQTAVYMNKKIVNTQARKDFILNDFIPIVKKFEQQTGLKVHTSGMPYIRTLSAQ
;
A
#
# COMPACT_ATOMS: atom_id res chain seq x y z
N THR A 1 8.08 16.61 -22.53
CA THR A 1 7.75 17.09 -21.18
C THR A 1 8.40 16.11 -20.22
N GLU A 2 9.58 16.44 -19.77
CA GLU A 2 10.29 15.70 -18.74
C GLU A 2 9.40 15.70 -17.49
N ALA A 3 8.89 14.52 -17.16
CA ALA A 3 8.30 14.30 -15.86
C ALA A 3 9.35 14.73 -14.81
N ASN A 4 8.94 15.51 -13.82
CA ASN A 4 9.78 15.89 -12.69
C ASN A 4 10.26 14.62 -11.96
N MET A 5 11.26 13.99 -12.51
CA MET A 5 12.01 12.98 -11.77
C MET A 5 12.79 13.73 -10.70
N LEU A 6 12.42 13.49 -9.46
CA LEU A 6 13.18 14.00 -8.34
C LEU A 6 14.61 13.44 -8.45
N PRO A 7 15.63 14.25 -8.21
CA PRO A 7 17.02 13.79 -8.21
C PRO A 7 17.20 12.54 -7.34
N ASP A 8 18.13 11.67 -7.70
CA ASP A 8 18.38 10.43 -6.98
C ASP A 8 18.73 10.62 -5.49
N ASP A 9 19.30 11.79 -5.16
CA ASP A 9 19.65 12.20 -3.81
C ASP A 9 18.50 12.92 -3.06
N HIS A 10 17.34 13.02 -3.69
CA HIS A 10 16.20 13.66 -3.04
C HIS A 10 15.72 12.87 -1.82
N PRO A 11 15.39 13.53 -0.67
CA PRO A 11 15.02 12.84 0.57
C PRO A 11 13.94 11.76 0.41
N VAL A 12 12.92 11.99 -0.43
CA VAL A 12 11.86 11.00 -0.69
C VAL A 12 12.40 9.78 -1.43
N ASN A 13 13.29 9.97 -2.40
CA ASN A 13 13.93 8.86 -3.09
C ASN A 13 14.86 8.08 -2.16
N MET A 14 15.54 8.77 -1.26
CA MET A 14 16.39 8.12 -0.26
C MET A 14 15.57 7.32 0.76
N GLU A 15 14.45 7.85 1.24
CA GLU A 15 13.54 7.10 2.13
C GLU A 15 12.96 5.88 1.42
N TYR A 16 12.56 6.02 0.16
CA TYR A 16 12.05 4.90 -0.64
C TYR A 16 13.12 3.85 -0.90
N LYS A 17 14.32 4.24 -1.28
CA LYS A 17 15.47 3.33 -1.44
C LYS A 17 15.83 2.66 -0.12
N HIS A 18 15.87 3.41 0.97
CA HIS A 18 16.12 2.86 2.30
C HIS A 18 15.06 1.83 2.69
N PHE A 19 13.79 2.14 2.40
CA PHE A 19 12.69 1.24 2.62
C PHE A 19 12.82 -0.04 1.77
N LEU A 20 13.08 0.07 0.47
CA LEU A 20 13.30 -1.09 -0.40
C LEU A 20 14.49 -1.94 0.06
N ASN A 21 15.59 -1.32 0.47
CA ASN A 21 16.75 -2.02 0.99
C ASN A 21 16.45 -2.76 2.30
N LYS A 22 15.59 -2.16 3.15
CA LYS A 22 15.23 -2.77 4.43
C LYS A 22 14.23 -3.91 4.27
N PHE A 23 13.30 -3.83 3.31
CA PHE A 23 12.16 -4.73 3.20
C PHE A 23 12.09 -5.48 1.85
N GLY A 24 12.81 -5.05 0.83
CA GLY A 24 12.53 -5.32 -0.59
C GLY A 24 12.80 -6.70 -1.14
N GLU A 25 13.61 -7.57 -0.53
CA GLU A 25 14.08 -8.77 -1.25
C GLU A 25 14.02 -10.10 -0.47
N GLU A 26 13.38 -10.19 0.68
CA GLU A 26 13.63 -11.32 1.57
C GLU A 26 12.49 -12.32 1.76
N GLY A 27 11.56 -12.42 0.82
CA GLY A 27 10.50 -13.43 0.88
C GLY A 27 9.47 -13.25 1.99
N ASN A 28 9.43 -12.06 2.61
CA ASN A 28 8.49 -11.70 3.67
C ASN A 28 7.36 -10.77 3.20
N LEU A 29 7.28 -10.50 1.90
CA LEU A 29 6.30 -9.61 1.30
C LEU A 29 5.01 -10.35 0.94
N ILE A 30 3.88 -9.78 1.36
CA ILE A 30 2.54 -10.10 0.85
C ILE A 30 2.04 -8.89 0.06
N LEU A 31 1.59 -9.12 -1.17
CA LEU A 31 0.97 -8.09 -2.01
C LEU A 31 -0.53 -8.33 -2.07
N MET A 32 -1.30 -7.27 -1.83
CA MET A 32 -2.74 -7.24 -2.07
C MET A 32 -3.04 -6.26 -3.19
N ALA A 33 -3.88 -6.65 -4.14
CA ALA A 33 -4.23 -5.82 -5.29
C ALA A 33 -5.73 -5.82 -5.56
N LEU A 34 -6.21 -4.64 -5.95
CA LEU A 34 -7.55 -4.42 -6.51
C LEU A 34 -7.40 -4.04 -7.98
N ASP A 35 -8.33 -4.50 -8.83
CA ASP A 35 -8.34 -4.23 -10.28
C ASP A 35 -9.74 -3.88 -10.82
N ASP A 36 -10.54 -3.21 -10.01
CA ASP A 36 -11.93 -2.87 -10.32
C ASP A 36 -12.10 -1.37 -10.66
N GLU A 37 -13.13 -1.06 -11.46
CA GLU A 37 -13.49 0.33 -11.80
C GLU A 37 -13.91 1.17 -10.59
N LYS A 38 -14.37 0.51 -9.53
CA LYS A 38 -14.87 1.17 -8.30
C LYS A 38 -13.77 1.50 -7.29
N ILE A 39 -12.51 1.23 -7.60
CA ILE A 39 -11.40 1.45 -6.65
C ILE A 39 -11.39 2.90 -6.15
N TYR A 40 -11.45 3.87 -7.07
CA TYR A 40 -11.37 5.29 -6.72
C TYR A 40 -12.76 5.86 -6.43
N THR A 41 -13.41 5.29 -5.44
CA THR A 41 -14.63 5.79 -4.82
C THR A 41 -14.39 6.00 -3.32
N PRO A 42 -15.09 6.93 -2.66
CA PRO A 42 -14.92 7.14 -1.22
C PRO A 42 -15.13 5.87 -0.41
N GLU A 43 -16.14 5.09 -0.73
CA GLU A 43 -16.44 3.84 -0.01
C GLU A 43 -15.28 2.84 -0.08
N VAL A 44 -14.80 2.55 -1.28
CA VAL A 44 -13.73 1.54 -1.46
C VAL A 44 -12.42 2.04 -0.90
N LEU A 45 -12.02 3.28 -1.19
CA LEU A 45 -10.77 3.85 -0.68
C LEU A 45 -10.73 3.86 0.85
N ASN A 46 -11.81 4.30 1.50
CA ASN A 46 -11.85 4.34 2.97
C ASN A 46 -11.76 2.94 3.58
N LYS A 47 -12.45 1.96 3.01
CA LYS A 47 -12.36 0.56 3.47
C LYS A 47 -11.00 -0.07 3.21
N TRP A 48 -10.35 0.27 2.10
CA TRP A 48 -8.99 -0.16 1.79
C TRP A 48 -7.98 0.42 2.78
N ILE A 49 -8.16 1.69 3.15
CA ILE A 49 -7.35 2.36 4.17
C ILE A 49 -7.55 1.69 5.54
N VAL A 50 -8.79 1.40 5.93
CA VAL A 50 -9.10 0.70 7.18
C VAL A 50 -8.45 -0.68 7.21
N LEU A 51 -8.56 -1.45 6.13
CA LEU A 51 -7.90 -2.75 5.99
C LEU A 51 -6.38 -2.64 6.18
N SER A 52 -5.76 -1.69 5.52
CA SER A 52 -4.31 -1.48 5.59
C SER A 52 -3.86 -1.08 7.00
N ASN A 53 -4.61 -0.19 7.65
CA ASN A 53 -4.32 0.24 9.01
C ASN A 53 -4.53 -0.89 10.03
N GLU A 54 -5.53 -1.73 9.84
CA GLU A 54 -5.78 -2.89 10.70
C GLU A 54 -4.62 -3.89 10.62
N LEU A 55 -4.16 -4.20 9.42
CA LEU A 55 -3.01 -5.09 9.23
C LEU A 55 -1.74 -4.55 9.90
N LYS A 56 -1.54 -3.25 9.88
CA LYS A 56 -0.38 -2.61 10.51
C LYS A 56 -0.33 -2.79 12.03
N GLN A 57 -1.44 -3.06 12.69
CA GLN A 57 -1.50 -3.22 14.15
C GLN A 57 -1.00 -4.60 14.62
N PHE A 58 -0.90 -5.57 13.74
CA PHE A 58 -0.42 -6.89 14.13
C PHE A 58 1.09 -6.92 14.37
N LYS A 59 1.50 -7.55 15.48
CA LYS A 59 2.93 -7.73 15.81
C LYS A 59 3.70 -8.56 14.78
N GLN A 60 2.99 -9.34 13.97
CA GLN A 60 3.58 -10.13 12.88
C GLN A 60 3.94 -9.29 11.66
N ILE A 61 3.50 -8.04 11.61
CA ILE A 61 3.71 -7.12 10.49
C ILE A 61 4.69 -6.03 10.89
N ASP A 62 5.77 -5.90 10.13
CA ASP A 62 6.77 -4.85 10.35
C ASP A 62 6.41 -3.55 9.64
N ALA A 63 5.81 -3.64 8.46
CA ALA A 63 5.42 -2.46 7.69
C ALA A 63 4.27 -2.75 6.73
N VAL A 64 3.47 -1.73 6.47
CA VAL A 64 2.44 -1.72 5.43
C VAL A 64 2.65 -0.46 4.60
N ILE A 65 2.79 -0.61 3.28
CA ILE A 65 2.77 0.51 2.34
C ILE A 65 1.46 0.47 1.59
N SER A 66 0.68 1.51 1.76
CA SER A 66 -0.62 1.67 1.16
C SER A 66 -0.79 3.11 0.67
N ILE A 67 -1.80 3.34 -0.16
CA ILE A 67 -2.09 4.66 -0.74
C ILE A 67 -2.19 5.77 0.32
N ASN A 68 -2.68 5.47 1.51
CA ASN A 68 -2.89 6.47 2.57
C ASN A 68 -1.61 6.92 3.28
N ASN A 69 -0.56 6.11 3.28
CA ASN A 69 0.67 6.43 4.01
C ASN A 69 1.87 6.74 3.10
N LEU A 70 1.60 6.99 1.81
CA LEU A 70 2.65 7.43 0.89
C LEU A 70 3.15 8.81 1.31
N PRO A 71 4.47 9.00 1.45
CA PRO A 71 5.02 10.32 1.67
C PRO A 71 4.93 11.17 0.41
N ILE A 72 4.40 12.39 0.53
CA ILE A 72 4.44 13.40 -0.51
C ILE A 72 5.20 14.61 -0.02
N LEU A 73 5.91 15.27 -0.93
CA LEU A 73 6.57 16.53 -0.65
C LEU A 73 5.66 17.70 -0.97
N VAL A 74 5.50 18.56 0.02
CA VAL A 74 4.78 19.83 -0.13
C VAL A 74 5.74 20.97 0.20
N LYS A 75 5.77 21.99 -0.67
CA LYS A 75 6.56 23.19 -0.40
C LYS A 75 5.88 24.02 0.68
N ASP A 76 6.55 24.16 1.81
CA ASP A 76 6.16 25.11 2.84
C ASP A 76 6.68 26.50 2.42
N THR A 77 5.78 27.35 1.92
CA THR A 77 6.11 28.68 1.43
C THR A 77 6.53 29.65 2.54
N ALA A 78 6.05 29.42 3.77
CA ALA A 78 6.41 30.25 4.93
C ALA A 78 7.85 30.02 5.38
N GLN A 79 8.32 28.77 5.32
CA GLN A 79 9.67 28.37 5.75
C GLN A 79 10.63 28.12 4.57
N GLN A 80 10.15 28.27 3.33
CA GLN A 80 10.90 28.03 2.09
C GLN A 80 11.61 26.65 2.05
N ARG A 81 10.97 25.64 2.63
CA ARG A 81 11.48 24.27 2.67
C ARG A 81 10.41 23.29 2.22
N PHE A 82 10.83 22.09 1.85
CA PHE A 82 9.93 20.98 1.60
C PHE A 82 9.64 20.24 2.89
N VAL A 83 8.38 19.89 3.11
CA VAL A 83 7.91 19.07 4.22
C VAL A 83 7.21 17.83 3.69
N THR A 84 7.32 16.73 4.41
CA THR A 84 6.66 15.46 4.04
C THR A 84 5.28 15.38 4.68
N HIS A 85 4.26 15.09 3.87
CA HIS A 85 2.90 14.80 4.33
C HIS A 85 2.47 13.42 3.86
N LYS A 86 1.49 12.84 4.54
CA LYS A 86 0.80 11.64 4.03
C LYS A 86 -0.05 12.01 2.83
N PHE A 87 -0.11 11.11 1.84
CA PHE A 87 -0.90 11.34 0.63
C PHE A 87 -2.39 11.51 0.91
N ILE A 88 -2.95 10.72 1.81
CA ILE A 88 -4.33 10.86 2.28
C ILE A 88 -4.31 11.09 3.78
N GLU A 89 -4.85 12.23 4.20
CA GLU A 89 -5.07 12.55 5.60
C GLU A 89 -6.57 12.45 5.90
N GLY A 90 -6.92 11.52 6.81
CA GLY A 90 -8.30 11.29 7.19
C GLY A 90 -9.11 10.53 6.15
N GLU A 91 -10.41 10.78 6.15
CA GLU A 91 -11.38 10.08 5.34
C GLU A 91 -11.63 10.76 4.01
N VAL A 92 -11.75 9.98 2.94
CA VAL A 92 -12.20 10.47 1.62
C VAL A 92 -13.71 10.64 1.68
N LYS A 93 -14.20 11.87 1.48
CA LYS A 93 -15.62 12.19 1.69
C LYS A 93 -16.44 12.29 0.42
N THR A 94 -15.82 12.69 -0.70
CA THR A 94 -16.52 12.97 -1.96
C THR A 94 -15.88 12.24 -3.13
N GLN A 95 -16.67 12.03 -4.18
CA GLN A 95 -16.15 11.46 -5.43
C GLN A 95 -15.11 12.40 -6.06
N ALA A 96 -15.31 13.69 -5.96
CA ALA A 96 -14.32 14.68 -6.46
C ALA A 96 -12.96 14.53 -5.77
N GLN A 97 -12.94 14.25 -4.46
CA GLN A 97 -11.70 13.96 -3.75
C GLN A 97 -11.06 12.66 -4.25
N ALA A 98 -11.84 11.59 -4.43
CA ALA A 98 -11.34 10.33 -4.96
C ALA A 98 -10.74 10.48 -6.36
N ASP A 99 -11.42 11.20 -7.25
CA ASP A 99 -10.95 11.48 -8.61
C ASP A 99 -9.65 12.29 -8.59
N SER A 100 -9.57 13.30 -7.72
CA SER A 100 -8.38 14.12 -7.54
C SER A 100 -7.19 13.30 -7.04
N LEU A 101 -7.41 12.39 -6.08
CA LEU A 101 -6.37 11.50 -5.57
C LEU A 101 -5.84 10.56 -6.66
N GLN A 102 -6.72 9.99 -7.49
CA GLN A 102 -6.33 9.16 -8.62
C GLN A 102 -5.46 9.95 -9.62
N GLN A 103 -5.87 11.17 -9.95
CA GLN A 103 -5.13 12.04 -10.86
C GLN A 103 -3.75 12.40 -10.31
N ILE A 104 -3.67 12.82 -9.04
CA ILE A 104 -2.40 13.16 -8.40
C ILE A 104 -1.46 11.96 -8.36
N LEU A 105 -1.97 10.78 -7.99
CA LEU A 105 -1.20 9.55 -7.93
C LEU A 105 -0.56 9.25 -9.29
N SER A 106 -1.36 9.32 -10.36
CA SER A 106 -0.92 8.99 -11.71
C SER A 106 -0.02 10.05 -12.36
N GLU A 107 -0.23 11.33 -12.07
CA GLU A 107 0.49 12.42 -12.73
C GLU A 107 1.69 12.94 -11.93
N LYS A 108 1.61 12.93 -10.60
CA LYS A 108 2.63 13.54 -9.73
C LYS A 108 3.49 12.53 -8.95
N LEU A 109 3.07 11.26 -8.87
CA LEU A 109 3.77 10.23 -8.14
C LEU A 109 4.12 9.02 -9.03
N PRO A 110 4.75 9.24 -10.22
CA PRO A 110 5.01 8.16 -11.18
C PRO A 110 5.98 7.10 -10.67
N PHE A 111 6.84 7.40 -9.69
CA PHE A 111 7.78 6.45 -9.12
C PHE A 111 7.11 5.39 -8.22
N TYR A 112 5.84 5.59 -7.82
CA TYR A 112 5.05 4.55 -7.15
C TYR A 112 4.33 3.62 -8.12
N GLU A 113 4.39 3.88 -9.43
CA GLU A 113 3.84 2.97 -10.44
C GLU A 113 4.55 1.62 -10.40
N GLY A 114 3.78 0.55 -10.41
CA GLY A 114 4.28 -0.80 -10.25
C GLY A 114 4.39 -1.28 -8.80
N LEU A 115 4.46 -0.38 -7.82
CA LEU A 115 4.45 -0.73 -6.39
C LEU A 115 3.08 -0.51 -5.75
N ILE A 116 2.48 0.68 -5.95
CA ILE A 116 1.22 1.08 -5.32
C ILE A 116 0.07 1.09 -6.32
N TYR A 117 0.33 1.46 -7.55
CA TYR A 117 -0.68 1.46 -8.61
C TYR A 117 -0.06 1.06 -9.94
N ASN A 118 -0.92 0.67 -10.88
CA ASN A 118 -0.54 0.44 -12.26
C ASN A 118 -1.64 0.98 -13.18
N LYS A 119 -1.32 1.99 -13.99
CA LYS A 119 -2.26 2.61 -14.92
C LYS A 119 -2.73 1.65 -16.00
N LYS A 120 -1.82 0.83 -16.51
CA LYS A 120 -2.09 -0.09 -17.62
C LYS A 120 -3.16 -1.12 -17.26
N ASN A 121 -3.12 -1.62 -16.03
CA ASN A 121 -4.02 -2.66 -15.54
C ASN A 121 -5.12 -2.10 -14.62
N ASN A 122 -5.14 -0.79 -14.39
CA ASN A 122 -6.03 -0.13 -13.44
C ASN A 122 -6.03 -0.83 -12.07
N THR A 123 -4.85 -1.05 -11.50
CA THR A 123 -4.68 -1.72 -10.21
C THR A 123 -4.25 -0.75 -9.12
N LEU A 124 -4.69 -1.04 -7.91
CA LEU A 124 -4.22 -0.43 -6.67
C LEU A 124 -3.68 -1.52 -5.76
N GLN A 125 -2.47 -1.34 -5.23
CA GLN A 125 -1.79 -2.36 -4.44
C GLN A 125 -1.46 -1.85 -3.04
N THR A 126 -1.42 -2.80 -2.10
CA THR A 126 -0.86 -2.61 -0.75
C THR A 126 0.21 -3.66 -0.52
N ALA A 127 1.39 -3.23 -0.09
CA ALA A 127 2.50 -4.10 0.26
C ALA A 127 2.52 -4.31 1.78
N VAL A 128 2.48 -5.56 2.21
CA VAL A 128 2.49 -5.96 3.62
C VAL A 128 3.76 -6.75 3.89
N TYR A 129 4.62 -6.23 4.76
CA TYR A 129 5.89 -6.86 5.11
C TYR A 129 5.77 -7.55 6.45
N MET A 130 5.84 -8.87 6.43
CA MET A 130 5.87 -9.68 7.65
C MET A 130 7.22 -9.58 8.36
N ASN A 131 7.20 -9.77 9.67
CA ASN A 131 8.43 -9.86 10.46
C ASN A 131 9.28 -11.05 9.99
N LYS A 132 10.53 -10.78 9.65
CA LYS A 132 11.47 -11.77 9.11
C LYS A 132 11.75 -12.94 10.06
N LYS A 133 11.63 -12.71 11.37
CA LYS A 133 11.87 -13.75 12.38
C LYS A 133 10.79 -14.80 12.40
N ILE A 134 9.57 -14.46 11.99
CA ILE A 134 8.41 -15.36 12.05
C ILE A 134 8.00 -15.94 10.69
N VAL A 135 8.47 -15.36 9.59
CA VAL A 135 8.02 -15.69 8.23
C VAL A 135 8.23 -17.18 7.86
N ASN A 136 9.18 -17.85 8.48
CA ASN A 136 9.46 -19.28 8.29
C ASN A 136 9.00 -20.15 9.47
N THR A 137 8.10 -19.66 10.31
CA THR A 137 7.61 -20.35 11.50
C THR A 137 6.10 -20.64 11.40
N GLN A 138 5.58 -21.42 12.35
CA GLN A 138 4.16 -21.67 12.50
C GLN A 138 3.36 -20.36 12.70
N ALA A 139 3.94 -19.34 13.32
CA ALA A 139 3.30 -18.04 13.54
C ALA A 139 2.87 -17.37 12.22
N ARG A 140 3.60 -17.55 11.11
CA ARG A 140 3.17 -17.11 9.79
C ARG A 140 1.84 -17.75 9.39
N LYS A 141 1.76 -19.07 9.50
CA LYS A 141 0.57 -19.85 9.12
C LYS A 141 -0.64 -19.43 9.96
N ASP A 142 -0.46 -19.33 11.26
CA ASP A 142 -1.52 -18.93 12.19
C ASP A 142 -2.03 -17.53 11.88
N PHE A 143 -1.14 -16.58 11.66
CA PHE A 143 -1.50 -15.20 11.28
C PHE A 143 -2.27 -15.17 9.96
N ILE A 144 -1.76 -15.82 8.92
CA ILE A 144 -2.40 -15.76 7.59
C ILE A 144 -3.78 -16.39 7.62
N LEU A 145 -3.95 -17.54 8.25
CA LEU A 145 -5.23 -18.26 8.28
C LEU A 145 -6.26 -17.63 9.22
N ASN A 146 -5.83 -17.16 10.39
CA ASN A 146 -6.75 -16.74 11.44
C ASN A 146 -6.98 -15.23 11.50
N ASP A 147 -6.07 -14.42 10.94
CA ASP A 147 -6.16 -12.96 10.98
C ASP A 147 -6.20 -12.34 9.58
N PHE A 148 -5.21 -12.59 8.75
CA PHE A 148 -5.07 -11.95 7.43
C PHE A 148 -6.24 -12.31 6.49
N ILE A 149 -6.50 -13.57 6.25
CA ILE A 149 -7.58 -14.02 5.35
C ILE A 149 -8.95 -13.54 5.82
N PRO A 150 -9.34 -13.65 7.11
CA PRO A 150 -10.61 -13.11 7.59
C PRO A 150 -10.77 -11.60 7.38
N ILE A 151 -9.72 -10.82 7.59
CA ILE A 151 -9.73 -9.36 7.36
C ILE A 151 -9.95 -9.05 5.89
N VAL A 152 -9.24 -9.73 4.99
CA VAL A 152 -9.42 -9.58 3.54
C VAL A 152 -10.83 -9.97 3.10
N LYS A 153 -11.35 -11.08 3.59
CA LYS A 153 -12.73 -11.52 3.29
C LYS A 153 -13.79 -10.53 3.76
N LYS A 154 -13.60 -9.92 4.92
CA LYS A 154 -14.48 -8.87 5.42
C LYS A 154 -14.54 -7.69 4.45
N PHE A 155 -13.38 -7.23 3.96
CA PHE A 155 -13.33 -6.19 2.94
C PHE A 155 -14.07 -6.60 1.65
N GLU A 156 -13.84 -7.81 1.16
CA GLU A 156 -14.51 -8.33 -0.03
C GLU A 156 -16.04 -8.38 0.14
N GLN A 157 -16.52 -8.79 1.30
CA GLN A 157 -17.96 -8.82 1.62
C GLN A 157 -18.54 -7.41 1.69
N GLN A 158 -17.82 -6.45 2.26
CA GLN A 158 -18.30 -5.08 2.41
C GLN A 158 -18.32 -4.30 1.09
N THR A 159 -17.40 -4.57 0.18
CA THR A 159 -17.24 -3.83 -1.08
C THR A 159 -17.76 -4.56 -2.30
N GLY A 160 -17.90 -5.88 -2.24
CA GLY A 160 -18.17 -6.72 -3.41
C GLY A 160 -16.97 -6.87 -4.36
N LEU A 161 -15.80 -6.34 -4.00
CA LEU A 161 -14.59 -6.41 -4.79
C LEU A 161 -13.72 -7.59 -4.35
N LYS A 162 -13.06 -8.22 -5.31
CA LYS A 162 -12.09 -9.28 -5.05
C LYS A 162 -10.70 -8.69 -4.78
N VAL A 163 -10.03 -9.17 -3.73
CA VAL A 163 -8.64 -8.87 -3.44
C VAL A 163 -7.77 -9.98 -4.00
N HIS A 164 -6.84 -9.62 -4.88
CA HIS A 164 -5.82 -10.53 -5.38
C HIS A 164 -4.63 -10.50 -4.45
N THR A 165 -4.32 -11.64 -3.84
CA THR A 165 -3.22 -11.76 -2.88
C THR A 165 -2.12 -12.63 -3.44
N SER A 166 -0.88 -12.18 -3.32
CA SER A 166 0.32 -12.90 -3.73
C SER A 166 1.46 -12.69 -2.73
N GLY A 167 2.59 -13.33 -2.99
CA GLY A 167 3.78 -13.25 -2.14
C GLY A 167 4.08 -14.58 -1.46
N MET A 168 5.37 -14.81 -1.19
CA MET A 168 5.85 -16.09 -0.67
C MET A 168 5.21 -16.53 0.64
N PRO A 169 5.01 -15.65 1.65
CA PRO A 169 4.38 -16.08 2.89
C PRO A 169 2.96 -16.62 2.69
N TYR A 170 2.20 -15.95 1.83
CA TYR A 170 0.82 -16.34 1.51
C TYR A 170 0.78 -17.65 0.73
N ILE A 171 1.56 -17.75 -0.36
CA ILE A 171 1.61 -18.93 -1.22
C ILE A 171 2.05 -20.16 -0.42
N ARG A 172 3.12 -20.06 0.38
CA ARG A 172 3.61 -21.16 1.22
C ARG A 172 2.59 -21.63 2.25
N THR A 173 1.79 -20.69 2.78
CA THR A 173 0.75 -21.04 3.74
C THR A 173 -0.36 -21.87 3.10
N LEU A 174 -0.83 -21.45 1.91
CA LEU A 174 -1.88 -22.18 1.20
C LEU A 174 -1.40 -23.52 0.64
N SER A 175 -0.16 -23.60 0.18
CA SER A 175 0.41 -24.84 -0.38
C SER A 175 0.71 -25.90 0.69
N ALA A 176 0.75 -25.54 1.95
CA ALA A 176 0.99 -26.43 3.08
C ALA A 176 -0.29 -26.95 3.75
N GLN A 177 -1.45 -26.65 3.17
CA GLN A 177 -2.74 -27.21 3.56
C GLN A 177 -3.01 -28.52 2.81
#